data_6963fa7e536cbbfe162d2ed17bcad447
#
_entry.id   6963fa7e536cbbfe162d2ed17bcad447
#
_cell.length_a   1.000
_cell.length_b   1.000
_cell.length_c   1.000
_cell.angle_alpha   90.00
_cell.angle_beta   90.00
_cell.angle_gamma   90.00
#
_symmetry.space_group_name_H-M   'P 1'
#
loop_
_entity.id
_entity.type
_entity.pdbx_description
1 polymer ?
#
loop_
_entity_poly.entity_id
_entity_poly.type
_entity_poly.pdbx_seq_one_letter_code
_entity_poly.pdbx_strand_id
1 'polypeptide(L)'
;MKNNLPIIDLFVSIQGEGKRAGRPSLFIRVSGCNLRCYFSGSICDTPYSSYNNEKSKFDIADVLSIIDDNPQVEDIVITGGEPLLYQAGVLELIRAIDDRLPNKHYITIETNGSIALEGEGCDLMTWVDLWSISPKLQNSIAPVGARIEVLGKTIEFTEEVVNRLNEKRKNLDAISEIVVYGRDYQLKFVYSDESTITYIDELLGEIRTVLYNEYKYVPDFTSHVMLMPEGITEEQLQSKRQSAVNECIKKGWMYTDRLHITIWGDKRGY
;
A
#
# COMPACT_ATOMS: atom_id res chain seq x y z
N MET A 1 -8.15 21.71 15.50
CA MET A 1 -9.01 21.10 14.49
C MET A 1 -8.94 19.61 14.71
N LYS A 2 -10.07 18.86 14.82
CA LYS A 2 -10.02 17.40 14.88
C LYS A 2 -9.35 16.91 13.60
N ASN A 3 -8.24 16.17 13.73
CA ASN A 3 -7.57 15.51 12.61
C ASN A 3 -8.53 14.47 12.04
N ASN A 4 -9.18 14.79 10.94
CA ASN A 4 -10.27 13.97 10.40
C ASN A 4 -9.67 12.81 9.59
N LEU A 5 -9.49 11.65 10.23
CA LEU A 5 -9.09 10.42 9.56
C LEU A 5 -10.35 9.74 8.97
N PRO A 6 -10.54 9.73 7.64
CA PRO A 6 -11.78 9.23 7.04
C PRO A 6 -11.76 7.68 6.92
N ILE A 7 -12.07 6.98 8.01
CA ILE A 7 -12.11 5.50 8.05
C ILE A 7 -13.40 5.01 7.38
N ILE A 8 -13.28 4.19 6.34
CA ILE A 8 -14.41 3.66 5.55
C ILE A 8 -14.63 2.17 5.70
N ASP A 9 -13.59 1.41 6.03
CA ASP A 9 -13.69 0.00 6.40
C ASP A 9 -12.90 -0.27 7.69
N LEU A 10 -13.48 -1.15 8.51
CA LEU A 10 -12.90 -1.60 9.77
C LEU A 10 -13.31 -3.06 9.97
N PHE A 11 -12.35 -4.00 9.85
CA PHE A 11 -12.65 -5.43 9.90
C PHE A 11 -11.44 -6.26 10.32
N VAL A 12 -11.69 -7.41 10.94
CA VAL A 12 -10.67 -8.42 11.27
C VAL A 12 -10.64 -9.49 10.18
N SER A 13 -9.45 -9.78 9.69
CA SER A 13 -9.19 -10.84 8.70
C SER A 13 -7.77 -11.37 8.85
N ILE A 14 -7.27 -12.12 7.86
CA ILE A 14 -5.84 -12.43 7.75
C ILE A 14 -5.15 -11.42 6.83
N GLN A 15 -3.91 -11.05 7.11
CA GLN A 15 -3.09 -10.36 6.13
C GLN A 15 -2.87 -11.27 4.92
N GLY A 16 -3.34 -10.82 3.76
CA GLY A 16 -3.27 -11.61 2.52
C GLY A 16 -1.96 -11.49 1.76
N GLU A 17 -1.11 -10.50 2.10
CA GLU A 17 0.02 -10.06 1.28
C GLU A 17 1.25 -9.73 2.12
N GLY A 18 2.44 -9.84 1.51
CA GLY A 18 3.70 -9.36 2.09
C GLY A 18 4.27 -10.23 3.21
N LYS A 19 5.22 -9.65 3.97
CA LYS A 19 5.95 -10.34 5.06
C LYS A 19 5.05 -10.89 6.17
N ARG A 20 3.86 -10.30 6.34
CA ARG A 20 2.91 -10.68 7.40
C ARG A 20 1.77 -11.55 6.88
N ALA A 21 1.83 -12.07 5.66
CA ALA A 21 0.80 -12.93 5.08
C ALA A 21 0.45 -14.11 6.01
N GLY A 22 -0.86 -14.35 6.19
CA GLY A 22 -1.40 -15.37 7.08
C GLY A 22 -1.60 -14.94 8.54
N ARG A 23 -1.18 -13.73 8.95
CA ARG A 23 -1.38 -13.22 10.31
C ARG A 23 -2.80 -12.68 10.49
N PRO A 24 -3.52 -13.06 11.56
CA PRO A 24 -4.76 -12.37 11.95
C PRO A 24 -4.48 -10.88 12.17
N SER A 25 -5.23 -10.02 11.50
CA SER A 25 -4.97 -8.59 11.48
C SER A 25 -6.26 -7.78 11.52
N LEU A 26 -6.24 -6.64 12.20
CA LEU A 26 -7.26 -5.61 12.10
C LEU A 26 -6.91 -4.66 10.96
N PHE A 27 -7.78 -4.58 9.97
CA PHE A 27 -7.64 -3.67 8.85
C PHE A 27 -8.42 -2.38 9.08
N ILE A 28 -7.72 -1.25 8.96
CA ILE A 28 -8.26 0.10 9.06
C ILE A 28 -8.03 0.78 7.72
N ARG A 29 -9.09 0.87 6.91
CA ARG A 29 -9.02 1.45 5.56
C ARG A 29 -9.50 2.88 5.54
N VAL A 30 -8.63 3.78 5.07
CA VAL A 30 -8.99 5.20 4.87
C VAL A 30 -9.44 5.48 3.45
N SER A 31 -10.30 6.49 3.31
CA SER A 31 -10.78 7.03 2.03
C SER A 31 -9.82 8.09 1.50
N GLY A 32 -9.66 8.16 0.20
CA GLY A 32 -8.82 9.13 -0.49
C GLY A 32 -7.47 8.55 -0.93
N CYS A 33 -7.11 8.83 -2.18
CA CYS A 33 -5.81 8.51 -2.76
C CYS A 33 -5.37 9.64 -3.68
N ASN A 34 -4.08 9.92 -3.72
CA ASN A 34 -3.50 10.91 -4.64
C ASN A 34 -3.29 10.35 -6.06
N LEU A 35 -3.43 9.03 -6.24
CA LEU A 35 -3.28 8.35 -7.52
C LEU A 35 -4.59 7.74 -8.02
N ARG A 36 -4.61 7.38 -9.33
CA ARG A 36 -5.68 6.64 -10.01
C ARG A 36 -5.02 5.56 -10.84
N CYS A 37 -4.81 4.40 -10.21
CA CYS A 37 -4.08 3.30 -10.84
C CYS A 37 -4.98 2.53 -11.81
N TYR A 38 -4.38 2.15 -12.95
CA TYR A 38 -5.02 1.36 -14.00
C TYR A 38 -4.02 0.31 -14.48
N PHE A 39 -4.34 -0.96 -14.29
CA PHE A 39 -3.48 -2.10 -14.65
C PHE A 39 -4.12 -2.89 -15.77
N SER A 40 -3.46 -3.04 -16.91
CA SER A 40 -3.83 -3.97 -18.01
C SER A 40 -5.33 -4.04 -18.34
N GLY A 41 -6.04 -2.92 -18.24
CA GLY A 41 -7.50 -2.87 -18.48
C GLY A 41 -8.36 -2.88 -17.21
N SER A 42 -7.76 -3.02 -16.03
CA SER A 42 -8.45 -3.01 -14.73
C SER A 42 -8.08 -1.78 -13.90
N ILE A 43 -9.06 -1.20 -13.21
CA ILE A 43 -8.83 -0.13 -12.23
C ILE A 43 -8.27 -0.71 -10.93
N CYS A 44 -7.84 0.18 -10.04
CA CYS A 44 -7.51 -0.17 -8.66
C CYS A 44 -8.61 -1.03 -8.03
N ASP A 45 -8.24 -2.07 -7.30
CA ASP A 45 -9.12 -3.02 -6.61
C ASP A 45 -9.96 -2.39 -5.47
N THR A 46 -9.57 -1.18 -5.04
CA THR A 46 -10.30 -0.40 -4.04
C THR A 46 -10.80 0.94 -4.61
N PRO A 47 -11.65 0.92 -5.66
CA PRO A 47 -12.06 2.14 -6.36
C PRO A 47 -12.90 3.07 -5.48
N TYR A 48 -13.58 2.56 -4.47
CA TYR A 48 -14.35 3.31 -3.50
C TYR A 48 -13.49 4.15 -2.53
N SER A 49 -12.20 3.82 -2.40
CA SER A 49 -11.23 4.62 -1.64
C SER A 49 -10.37 5.53 -2.51
N SER A 50 -10.30 5.29 -3.82
CA SER A 50 -9.38 5.99 -4.73
C SER A 50 -10.09 6.81 -5.81
N TYR A 51 -11.07 6.24 -6.51
CA TYR A 51 -11.78 6.88 -7.62
C TYR A 51 -13.05 7.62 -7.18
N ASN A 52 -13.76 7.08 -6.21
CA ASN A 52 -14.99 7.66 -5.67
C ASN A 52 -14.96 7.58 -4.14
N ASN A 53 -14.25 8.51 -3.53
CA ASN A 53 -13.99 8.53 -2.10
C ASN A 53 -15.27 8.45 -1.28
N GLU A 54 -15.48 7.33 -0.57
CA GLU A 54 -16.57 7.20 0.38
C GLU A 54 -16.35 8.11 1.59
N LYS A 55 -17.46 8.50 2.22
CA LYS A 55 -17.41 9.27 3.48
C LYS A 55 -17.01 8.36 4.63
N SER A 56 -16.37 8.94 5.64
CA SER A 56 -16.04 8.23 6.88
C SER A 56 -17.28 7.56 7.47
N LYS A 57 -17.10 6.32 7.92
CA LYS A 57 -18.14 5.50 8.57
C LYS A 57 -17.79 5.18 10.01
N PHE A 58 -16.51 5.26 10.35
CA PHE A 58 -15.95 4.89 11.65
C PHE A 58 -15.06 6.01 12.17
N ASP A 59 -14.86 6.03 13.49
CA ASP A 59 -13.91 6.90 14.16
C ASP A 59 -12.89 6.09 15.00
N ILE A 60 -12.01 6.78 15.74
CA ILE A 60 -10.99 6.13 16.56
C ILE A 60 -11.64 5.30 17.70
N ALA A 61 -12.77 5.72 18.22
CA ALA A 61 -13.47 4.98 19.29
C ALA A 61 -14.00 3.64 18.77
N ASP A 62 -14.48 3.59 17.52
CA ASP A 62 -14.89 2.33 16.89
C ASP A 62 -13.70 1.38 16.72
N VAL A 63 -12.51 1.91 16.33
CA VAL A 63 -11.28 1.10 16.22
C VAL A 63 -10.92 0.49 17.58
N LEU A 64 -10.91 1.30 18.64
CA LEU A 64 -10.59 0.83 19.99
C LEU A 64 -11.59 -0.22 20.48
N SER A 65 -12.88 -0.07 20.15
CA SER A 65 -13.90 -1.08 20.48
C SER A 65 -13.64 -2.41 19.80
N ILE A 66 -13.27 -2.41 18.50
CA ILE A 66 -12.94 -3.65 17.78
C ILE A 66 -11.68 -4.32 18.36
N ILE A 67 -10.69 -3.53 18.80
CA ILE A 67 -9.49 -4.07 19.46
C ILE A 67 -9.85 -4.75 20.78
N ASP A 68 -10.71 -4.13 21.59
CA ASP A 68 -11.16 -4.71 22.85
C ASP A 68 -11.94 -6.02 22.64
N ASP A 69 -12.75 -6.10 21.58
CA ASP A 69 -13.52 -7.28 21.21
C ASP A 69 -12.66 -8.41 20.61
N ASN A 70 -11.43 -8.10 20.16
CA ASN A 70 -10.52 -9.04 19.51
C ASN A 70 -9.13 -9.05 20.15
N PRO A 71 -8.98 -9.34 21.45
CA PRO A 71 -7.72 -9.20 22.19
C PRO A 71 -6.58 -10.13 21.71
N GLN A 72 -6.90 -11.14 20.90
CA GLN A 72 -5.94 -12.07 20.27
C GLN A 72 -5.34 -11.54 18.98
N VAL A 73 -5.87 -10.44 18.41
CA VAL A 73 -5.37 -9.83 17.16
C VAL A 73 -4.36 -8.74 17.52
N GLU A 74 -3.10 -9.00 17.22
CA GLU A 74 -2.00 -8.08 17.54
C GLU A 74 -1.57 -7.22 16.35
N ASP A 75 -1.77 -7.72 15.13
CA ASP A 75 -1.40 -7.01 13.91
C ASP A 75 -2.48 -6.00 13.50
N ILE A 76 -2.07 -4.75 13.33
CA ILE A 76 -2.92 -3.66 12.85
C ILE A 76 -2.37 -3.15 11.52
N VAL A 77 -3.22 -3.16 10.50
CA VAL A 77 -2.88 -2.73 9.15
C VAL A 77 -3.65 -1.46 8.81
N ILE A 78 -2.95 -0.35 8.74
CA ILE A 78 -3.50 0.93 8.30
C ILE A 78 -3.27 1.02 6.79
N THR A 79 -4.35 1.00 6.04
CA THR A 79 -4.37 0.92 4.57
C THR A 79 -5.44 1.84 3.99
N GLY A 80 -5.76 1.70 2.72
CA GLY A 80 -6.88 2.42 2.12
C GLY A 80 -6.62 2.86 0.70
N GLY A 81 -6.94 4.12 0.40
CA GLY A 81 -6.42 4.79 -0.78
C GLY A 81 -4.94 5.09 -0.61
N GLU A 82 -4.64 6.13 0.18
CA GLU A 82 -3.28 6.46 0.62
C GLU A 82 -3.33 7.04 2.05
N PRO A 83 -2.89 6.27 3.06
CA PRO A 83 -2.94 6.71 4.46
C PRO A 83 -2.11 7.97 4.75
N LEU A 84 -0.99 8.16 4.05
CA LEU A 84 -0.09 9.29 4.29
C LEU A 84 -0.65 10.64 3.82
N LEU A 85 -1.83 10.67 3.19
CA LEU A 85 -2.61 11.90 3.03
C LEU A 85 -3.11 12.46 4.37
N TYR A 86 -3.16 11.64 5.42
CA TYR A 86 -3.74 11.94 6.72
C TYR A 86 -2.76 11.67 7.87
N GLN A 87 -1.48 12.01 7.70
CA GLN A 87 -0.38 11.67 8.63
C GLN A 87 -0.70 11.98 10.08
N ALA A 88 -1.21 13.19 10.37
CA ALA A 88 -1.58 13.60 11.73
C ALA A 88 -2.72 12.74 12.31
N GLY A 89 -3.73 12.40 11.50
CA GLY A 89 -4.83 11.52 11.92
C GLY A 89 -4.40 10.08 12.12
N VAL A 90 -3.47 9.58 11.29
CA VAL A 90 -2.85 8.25 11.45
C VAL A 90 -2.03 8.20 12.73
N LEU A 91 -1.24 9.24 13.02
CA LEU A 91 -0.44 9.34 14.24
C LEU A 91 -1.34 9.41 15.49
N GLU A 92 -2.42 10.20 15.45
CA GLU A 92 -3.42 10.27 16.54
C GLU A 92 -4.04 8.87 16.80
N LEU A 93 -4.41 8.16 15.75
CA LEU A 93 -4.93 6.79 15.84
C LEU A 93 -3.94 5.85 16.51
N ILE A 94 -2.68 5.81 16.05
CA ILE A 94 -1.66 4.91 16.59
C ILE A 94 -1.38 5.23 18.06
N ARG A 95 -1.28 6.50 18.43
CA ARG A 95 -1.11 6.92 19.83
C ARG A 95 -2.31 6.47 20.70
N ALA A 96 -3.54 6.60 20.21
CA ALA A 96 -4.71 6.14 20.94
C ALA A 96 -4.74 4.61 21.13
N ILE A 97 -4.24 3.86 20.15
CA ILE A 97 -4.09 2.40 20.26
C ILE A 97 -3.03 2.03 21.30
N ASP A 98 -1.86 2.67 21.28
CA ASP A 98 -0.78 2.42 22.24
C ASP A 98 -1.18 2.84 23.65
N ASP A 99 -1.83 3.99 23.83
CA ASP A 99 -2.38 4.43 25.13
C ASP A 99 -3.37 3.41 25.72
N ARG A 100 -4.13 2.70 24.86
CA ARG A 100 -5.09 1.65 25.29
C ARG A 100 -4.40 0.38 25.73
N LEU A 101 -3.40 -0.09 24.98
CA LEU A 101 -2.64 -1.33 25.19
C LEU A 101 -1.15 -1.11 24.81
N PRO A 102 -0.34 -0.58 25.71
CA PRO A 102 1.03 -0.18 25.40
C PRO A 102 1.89 -1.32 24.88
N ASN A 103 2.60 -1.08 23.77
CA ASN A 103 3.56 -1.99 23.12
C ASN A 103 3.00 -3.38 22.77
N LYS A 104 1.66 -3.52 22.65
CA LYS A 104 1.05 -4.81 22.32
C LYS A 104 0.93 -5.05 20.83
N HIS A 105 0.70 -3.99 20.05
CA HIS A 105 0.32 -4.12 18.66
C HIS A 105 1.51 -3.94 17.71
N TYR A 106 1.49 -4.72 16.62
CA TYR A 106 2.40 -4.60 15.48
C TYR A 106 1.73 -3.75 14.40
N ILE A 107 2.26 -2.57 14.15
CA ILE A 107 1.67 -1.58 13.25
C ILE A 107 2.29 -1.68 11.86
N THR A 108 1.45 -1.95 10.86
CA THR A 108 1.81 -1.90 9.45
C THR A 108 1.11 -0.72 8.77
N ILE A 109 1.83 0.09 8.02
CA ILE A 109 1.24 1.06 7.07
C ILE A 109 1.45 0.57 5.65
N GLU A 110 0.35 0.41 4.90
CA GLU A 110 0.38 0.17 3.46
C GLU A 110 0.27 1.48 2.70
N THR A 111 1.35 1.89 2.03
CA THR A 111 1.44 3.15 1.28
C THR A 111 1.91 2.95 -0.15
N ASN A 112 1.58 3.84 -1.04
CA ASN A 112 2.12 3.87 -2.41
C ASN A 112 3.54 4.49 -2.48
N GLY A 113 4.05 5.03 -1.38
CA GLY A 113 5.39 5.60 -1.27
C GLY A 113 5.60 6.93 -1.99
N SER A 114 4.53 7.61 -2.39
CA SER A 114 4.63 8.86 -3.15
C SER A 114 4.49 10.13 -2.29
N ILE A 115 4.23 9.98 -1.00
CA ILE A 115 4.04 11.10 -0.06
C ILE A 115 5.13 11.06 1.00
N ALA A 116 5.88 12.14 1.11
CA ALA A 116 6.88 12.32 2.15
C ALA A 116 6.21 12.54 3.52
N LEU A 117 6.89 12.15 4.58
CA LEU A 117 6.47 12.48 5.94
C LEU A 117 6.86 13.93 6.26
N GLU A 118 5.94 14.68 6.85
CA GLU A 118 6.14 16.10 7.15
C GLU A 118 5.68 16.45 8.56
N GLY A 119 6.38 17.38 9.20
CA GLY A 119 6.04 17.89 10.53
C GLY A 119 5.88 16.75 11.56
N GLU A 120 4.75 16.70 12.25
CA GLU A 120 4.45 15.63 13.22
C GLU A 120 4.33 14.25 12.58
N GLY A 121 4.09 14.18 11.26
CA GLY A 121 4.05 12.91 10.52
C GLY A 121 5.38 12.15 10.55
N CYS A 122 6.50 12.84 10.76
CA CYS A 122 7.81 12.20 10.92
C CYS A 122 7.86 11.27 12.13
N ASP A 123 7.04 11.50 13.16
CA ASP A 123 6.96 10.62 14.33
C ASP A 123 6.46 9.21 13.95
N LEU A 124 5.76 9.05 12.82
CA LEU A 124 5.33 7.73 12.33
C LEU A 124 6.51 6.77 12.15
N MET A 125 7.72 7.27 11.86
CA MET A 125 8.93 6.43 11.76
C MET A 125 9.23 5.67 13.05
N THR A 126 8.84 6.20 14.21
CA THR A 126 9.07 5.56 15.51
C THR A 126 7.96 4.59 15.91
N TRP A 127 6.77 4.74 15.34
CA TRP A 127 5.58 3.97 15.72
C TRP A 127 5.30 2.80 14.79
N VAL A 128 5.70 2.91 13.53
CA VAL A 128 5.40 1.89 12.50
C VAL A 128 6.45 0.80 12.54
N ASP A 129 6.00 -0.45 12.70
CA ASP A 129 6.87 -1.63 12.72
C ASP A 129 7.21 -2.10 11.31
N LEU A 130 6.25 -2.02 10.37
CA LEU A 130 6.46 -2.40 8.97
C LEU A 130 5.88 -1.37 8.01
N TRP A 131 6.73 -0.82 7.17
CA TRP A 131 6.34 -0.02 6.03
C TRP A 131 6.14 -0.91 4.80
N SER A 132 4.90 -1.17 4.44
CA SER A 132 4.54 -1.92 3.24
C SER A 132 4.37 -0.96 2.06
N ILE A 133 5.47 -0.68 1.39
CA ILE A 133 5.51 0.28 0.27
C ILE A 133 5.15 -0.44 -1.01
N SER A 134 4.13 0.04 -1.73
CA SER A 134 3.74 -0.48 -3.04
C SER A 134 3.88 0.60 -4.13
N PRO A 135 5.12 0.86 -4.60
CA PRO A 135 5.35 1.88 -5.63
C PRO A 135 4.55 1.57 -6.90
N LYS A 136 3.99 2.62 -7.50
CA LYS A 136 3.16 2.48 -8.69
C LYS A 136 3.99 2.78 -9.93
N LEU A 137 4.25 1.75 -10.72
CA LEU A 137 5.11 1.78 -11.90
C LEU A 137 4.32 2.15 -13.17
N GLN A 138 5.00 2.13 -14.31
CA GLN A 138 4.43 2.41 -15.63
C GLN A 138 3.27 1.48 -15.98
N ASN A 139 3.30 0.23 -15.53
CA ASN A 139 2.22 -0.73 -15.72
C ASN A 139 0.89 -0.35 -15.03
N SER A 140 0.90 0.71 -14.21
CA SER A 140 -0.28 1.22 -13.50
C SER A 140 -0.79 2.57 -14.03
N ILE A 141 -0.38 2.97 -15.24
CA ILE A 141 -0.76 4.22 -15.89
C ILE A 141 -1.88 3.96 -16.87
N ALA A 142 -2.97 4.75 -16.78
CA ALA A 142 -4.03 4.71 -17.78
C ALA A 142 -3.54 5.34 -19.10
N PRO A 143 -3.89 4.76 -20.26
CA PRO A 143 -3.64 5.38 -21.54
C PRO A 143 -4.35 6.75 -21.67
N VAL A 144 -3.69 7.72 -22.33
CA VAL A 144 -4.33 8.99 -22.67
C VAL A 144 -5.58 8.73 -23.53
N GLY A 145 -6.71 9.35 -23.20
CA GLY A 145 -8.00 9.16 -23.85
C GLY A 145 -8.81 7.97 -23.31
N ALA A 146 -8.28 7.18 -22.38
CA ALA A 146 -9.06 6.12 -21.75
C ALA A 146 -10.26 6.70 -20.99
N ARG A 147 -11.41 6.03 -21.14
CA ARG A 147 -12.66 6.31 -20.42
C ARG A 147 -13.07 5.09 -19.63
N ILE A 148 -13.30 5.27 -18.35
CA ILE A 148 -13.60 4.17 -17.43
C ILE A 148 -14.85 4.50 -16.66
N GLU A 149 -15.79 3.56 -16.62
CA GLU A 149 -16.97 3.63 -15.76
C GLU A 149 -16.62 3.06 -14.38
N VAL A 150 -16.68 3.91 -13.35
CA VAL A 150 -16.37 3.54 -11.98
C VAL A 150 -17.47 4.02 -11.05
N LEU A 151 -18.15 3.09 -10.39
CA LEU A 151 -19.19 3.40 -9.39
C LEU A 151 -20.22 4.42 -9.91
N GLY A 152 -20.67 4.27 -11.17
CA GLY A 152 -21.64 5.11 -11.82
C GLY A 152 -21.13 6.51 -12.26
N LYS A 153 -19.80 6.67 -12.33
CA LYS A 153 -19.16 7.88 -12.87
C LYS A 153 -18.22 7.53 -14.00
N THR A 154 -18.26 8.31 -15.07
CA THR A 154 -17.26 8.23 -16.15
C THR A 154 -16.04 9.05 -15.76
N ILE A 155 -14.87 8.41 -15.78
CA ILE A 155 -13.57 9.06 -15.59
C ILE A 155 -12.84 9.05 -16.91
N GLU A 156 -12.42 10.22 -17.37
CA GLU A 156 -11.65 10.41 -18.58
C GLU A 156 -10.20 10.73 -18.23
N PHE A 157 -9.27 9.98 -18.80
CA PHE A 157 -7.83 10.18 -18.64
C PHE A 157 -7.29 11.07 -19.77
N THR A 158 -7.57 12.37 -19.66
CA THR A 158 -6.96 13.35 -20.57
C THR A 158 -5.45 13.39 -20.40
N GLU A 159 -4.71 13.92 -21.38
CA GLU A 159 -3.26 14.08 -21.29
C GLU A 159 -2.84 14.86 -20.03
N GLU A 160 -3.56 15.94 -19.70
CA GLU A 160 -3.33 16.73 -18.49
C GLU A 160 -3.49 15.88 -17.21
N VAL A 161 -4.54 15.06 -17.15
CA VAL A 161 -4.80 14.17 -15.99
C VAL A 161 -3.70 13.13 -15.86
N VAL A 162 -3.30 12.50 -16.97
CA VAL A 162 -2.25 11.48 -16.98
C VAL A 162 -0.91 12.09 -16.54
N ASN A 163 -0.51 13.23 -17.10
CA ASN A 163 0.74 13.92 -16.74
C ASN A 163 0.77 14.28 -15.25
N ARG A 164 -0.30 14.89 -14.72
CA ARG A 164 -0.42 15.23 -13.30
C ARG A 164 -0.34 14.02 -12.37
N LEU A 165 -0.92 12.87 -12.78
CA LEU A 165 -0.83 11.63 -12.00
C LEU A 165 0.58 11.05 -12.04
N ASN A 166 1.28 11.15 -13.17
CA ASN A 166 2.64 10.66 -13.32
C ASN A 166 3.63 11.46 -12.48
N GLU A 167 3.50 12.78 -12.44
CA GLU A 167 4.30 13.66 -11.56
C GLU A 167 4.17 13.27 -10.08
N LYS A 168 2.98 12.83 -9.66
CA LYS A 168 2.73 12.43 -8.27
C LYS A 168 3.10 10.99 -7.95
N ARG A 169 3.37 10.16 -8.95
CA ARG A 169 3.51 8.71 -8.79
C ARG A 169 4.80 8.30 -8.10
N LYS A 170 5.87 9.02 -8.35
CA LYS A 170 7.21 8.68 -7.89
C LYS A 170 7.75 9.76 -6.97
N ASN A 171 8.13 9.36 -5.76
CA ASN A 171 8.85 10.19 -4.81
C ASN A 171 9.99 9.37 -4.22
N LEU A 172 11.18 9.52 -4.81
CA LEU A 172 12.35 8.74 -4.43
C LEU A 172 12.82 9.09 -3.02
N ASP A 173 12.72 10.36 -2.63
CA ASP A 173 13.14 10.83 -1.30
C ASP A 173 12.26 10.21 -0.22
N ALA A 174 10.92 10.21 -0.39
CA ALA A 174 9.98 9.59 0.54
C ALA A 174 10.27 8.10 0.75
N ILE A 175 10.51 7.35 -0.34
CA ILE A 175 10.85 5.92 -0.24
C ILE A 175 12.21 5.75 0.43
N SER A 176 13.21 6.58 0.08
CA SER A 176 14.57 6.50 0.64
C SER A 176 14.59 6.79 2.13
N GLU A 177 13.83 7.78 2.60
CA GLU A 177 13.69 8.07 4.03
C GLU A 177 13.13 6.88 4.80
N ILE A 178 12.07 6.22 4.29
CA ILE A 178 11.51 5.02 4.92
C ILE A 178 12.54 3.88 4.93
N VAL A 179 13.30 3.69 3.86
CA VAL A 179 14.34 2.65 3.76
C VAL A 179 15.46 2.89 4.80
N VAL A 180 15.78 4.14 5.08
CA VAL A 180 16.87 4.50 6.02
C VAL A 180 16.41 4.50 7.48
N TYR A 181 15.23 5.04 7.75
CA TYR A 181 14.78 5.34 9.11
C TYR A 181 13.65 4.45 9.62
N GLY A 182 12.94 3.74 8.73
CA GLY A 182 11.90 2.79 9.12
C GLY A 182 12.47 1.59 9.89
N ARG A 183 11.73 1.04 10.85
CA ARG A 183 12.13 -0.16 11.61
C ARG A 183 12.29 -1.39 10.72
N ASP A 184 11.31 -1.61 9.85
CA ASP A 184 11.34 -2.61 8.77
C ASP A 184 10.53 -2.09 7.59
N TYR A 185 10.86 -2.56 6.39
CA TYR A 185 10.13 -2.22 5.18
C TYR A 185 10.05 -3.39 4.21
N GLN A 186 9.09 -3.31 3.29
CA GLN A 186 9.01 -4.14 2.09
C GLN A 186 8.63 -3.27 0.89
N LEU A 187 9.19 -3.57 -0.27
CA LEU A 187 8.84 -2.99 -1.56
C LEU A 187 8.02 -4.02 -2.33
N LYS A 188 6.70 -3.88 -2.32
CA LYS A 188 5.75 -4.82 -2.91
C LYS A 188 5.29 -4.31 -4.27
N PHE A 189 5.65 -5.02 -5.33
CA PHE A 189 5.36 -4.65 -6.71
C PHE A 189 4.27 -5.52 -7.31
N VAL A 190 3.27 -4.88 -7.94
CA VAL A 190 2.23 -5.56 -8.71
C VAL A 190 2.84 -6.03 -10.02
N TYR A 191 2.94 -7.35 -10.19
CA TYR A 191 3.51 -8.01 -11.35
C TYR A 191 2.43 -8.33 -12.38
N SER A 192 2.47 -7.67 -13.52
CA SER A 192 1.56 -7.91 -14.65
C SER A 192 2.16 -8.88 -15.66
N ASP A 193 3.43 -8.69 -16.00
CA ASP A 193 4.22 -9.47 -16.95
C ASP A 193 5.72 -9.19 -16.78
N GLU A 194 6.55 -9.77 -17.64
CA GLU A 194 8.01 -9.65 -17.58
C GLU A 194 8.51 -8.19 -17.79
N SER A 195 7.75 -7.32 -18.45
CA SER A 195 8.14 -5.91 -18.61
C SER A 195 8.16 -5.17 -17.27
N THR A 196 7.37 -5.63 -16.30
CA THR A 196 7.34 -5.10 -14.93
C THR A 196 8.73 -5.13 -14.28
N ILE A 197 9.55 -6.14 -14.59
CA ILE A 197 10.90 -6.28 -14.03
C ILE A 197 11.80 -5.12 -14.42
N THR A 198 11.73 -4.68 -15.68
CA THR A 198 12.51 -3.52 -16.16
C THR A 198 12.16 -2.26 -15.36
N TYR A 199 10.88 -1.99 -15.15
CA TYR A 199 10.44 -0.83 -14.36
C TYR A 199 10.88 -0.91 -12.89
N ILE A 200 10.91 -2.11 -12.31
CA ILE A 200 11.41 -2.32 -10.95
C ILE A 200 12.92 -2.06 -10.89
N ASP A 201 13.70 -2.64 -11.81
CA ASP A 201 15.15 -2.45 -11.85
C ASP A 201 15.53 -0.96 -12.02
N GLU A 202 14.82 -0.21 -12.86
CA GLU A 202 14.97 1.22 -13.02
C GLU A 202 14.70 1.97 -11.71
N LEU A 203 13.56 1.72 -11.08
CA LEU A 203 13.20 2.37 -9.80
C LEU A 203 14.21 2.05 -8.69
N LEU A 204 14.61 0.78 -8.54
CA LEU A 204 15.60 0.38 -7.54
C LEU A 204 16.97 1.01 -7.80
N GLY A 205 17.36 1.19 -9.07
CA GLY A 205 18.57 1.91 -9.46
C GLY A 205 18.52 3.39 -9.06
N GLU A 206 17.39 4.04 -9.27
CA GLU A 206 17.18 5.43 -8.87
C GLU A 206 17.18 5.59 -7.35
N ILE A 207 16.49 4.72 -6.61
CA ILE A 207 16.50 4.72 -5.13
C ILE A 207 17.92 4.51 -4.60
N ARG A 208 18.68 3.55 -5.14
CA ARG A 208 20.09 3.35 -4.75
C ARG A 208 20.93 4.60 -4.98
N THR A 209 20.67 5.33 -6.06
CA THR A 209 21.39 6.58 -6.37
C THR A 209 21.12 7.64 -5.31
N VAL A 210 19.86 7.84 -4.92
CA VAL A 210 19.49 8.77 -3.84
C VAL A 210 20.13 8.33 -2.51
N LEU A 211 19.99 7.05 -2.15
CA LEU A 211 20.53 6.51 -0.90
C LEU A 211 22.06 6.67 -0.82
N TYR A 212 22.78 6.42 -1.93
CA TYR A 212 24.21 6.64 -1.96
C TYR A 212 24.59 8.11 -1.85
N ASN A 213 23.91 8.98 -2.59
CA ASN A 213 24.25 10.40 -2.62
C ASN A 213 23.96 11.12 -1.31
N GLU A 214 22.77 10.88 -0.73
CA GLU A 214 22.29 11.61 0.45
C GLU A 214 22.73 10.94 1.75
N TYR A 215 22.67 9.61 1.84
CA TYR A 215 22.85 8.87 3.09
C TYR A 215 24.15 8.05 3.14
N LYS A 216 24.91 7.95 2.01
CA LYS A 216 26.09 7.06 1.89
C LYS A 216 25.77 5.60 2.20
N TYR A 217 24.55 5.18 1.89
CA TYR A 217 24.01 3.86 2.16
C TYR A 217 23.68 3.13 0.87
N VAL A 218 24.03 1.84 0.78
CA VAL A 218 23.72 0.97 -0.36
C VAL A 218 23.04 -0.28 0.17
N PRO A 219 21.70 -0.33 0.16
CA PRO A 219 20.97 -1.50 0.66
C PRO A 219 21.07 -2.70 -0.27
N ASP A 220 21.01 -3.88 0.34
CA ASP A 220 20.61 -5.09 -0.37
C ASP A 220 19.08 -5.20 -0.35
N PHE A 221 18.46 -5.04 -1.50
CA PHE A 221 17.00 -5.10 -1.63
C PHE A 221 16.45 -6.52 -1.74
N THR A 222 17.27 -7.57 -1.85
CA THR A 222 16.80 -8.94 -2.16
C THR A 222 15.77 -9.45 -1.16
N SER A 223 15.97 -9.18 0.13
CA SER A 223 15.05 -9.59 1.20
C SER A 223 13.90 -8.61 1.45
N HIS A 224 13.80 -7.54 0.68
CA HIS A 224 12.77 -6.51 0.86
C HIS A 224 11.90 -6.31 -0.38
N VAL A 225 12.35 -6.71 -1.56
CA VAL A 225 11.57 -6.64 -2.80
C VAL A 225 10.67 -7.87 -2.91
N MET A 226 9.39 -7.64 -3.22
CA MET A 226 8.40 -8.68 -3.41
C MET A 226 7.63 -8.48 -4.71
N LEU A 227 7.44 -9.56 -5.46
CA LEU A 227 6.49 -9.59 -6.57
C LEU A 227 5.16 -10.17 -6.10
N MET A 228 4.09 -9.51 -6.46
CA MET A 228 2.71 -9.91 -6.20
C MET A 228 1.97 -9.98 -7.53
N PRO A 229 1.38 -11.13 -7.90
CA PRO A 229 0.64 -11.23 -9.16
C PRO A 229 -0.55 -10.26 -9.19
N GLU A 230 -0.72 -9.58 -10.31
CA GLU A 230 -1.88 -8.73 -10.58
C GLU A 230 -3.13 -9.59 -10.78
N GLY A 231 -4.23 -9.23 -10.15
CA GLY A 231 -5.53 -9.88 -10.35
C GLY A 231 -6.46 -9.69 -9.17
N ILE A 232 -7.75 -9.77 -9.45
CA ILE A 232 -8.85 -9.75 -8.48
C ILE A 232 -9.66 -11.06 -8.50
N THR A 233 -9.30 -12.02 -9.38
CA THR A 233 -9.85 -13.37 -9.40
C THR A 233 -8.74 -14.42 -9.34
N GLU A 234 -9.09 -15.61 -8.88
CA GLU A 234 -8.13 -16.73 -8.81
C GLU A 234 -7.54 -17.06 -10.17
N GLU A 235 -8.32 -17.00 -11.26
CA GLU A 235 -7.85 -17.28 -12.62
C GLU A 235 -6.79 -16.25 -13.06
N GLN A 236 -7.02 -14.98 -12.77
CA GLN A 236 -6.07 -13.90 -13.08
C GLN A 236 -4.76 -14.09 -12.33
N LEU A 237 -4.82 -14.41 -11.03
CA LEU A 237 -3.65 -14.69 -10.21
C LEU A 237 -2.90 -15.91 -10.72
N GLN A 238 -3.60 -17.02 -10.96
CA GLN A 238 -3.01 -18.28 -11.41
C GLN A 238 -2.24 -18.11 -12.72
N SER A 239 -2.75 -17.30 -13.64
CA SER A 239 -2.09 -17.04 -14.93
C SER A 239 -0.71 -16.38 -14.81
N LYS A 240 -0.43 -15.70 -13.69
CA LYS A 240 0.81 -14.90 -13.46
C LYS A 240 1.72 -15.50 -12.39
N ARG A 241 1.21 -16.37 -11.51
CA ARG A 241 1.97 -16.91 -10.36
C ARG A 241 3.30 -17.52 -10.75
N GLN A 242 3.28 -18.44 -11.73
CA GLN A 242 4.51 -19.16 -12.12
C GLN A 242 5.56 -18.22 -12.70
N SER A 243 5.17 -17.28 -13.56
CA SER A 243 6.09 -16.29 -14.13
C SER A 243 6.66 -15.37 -13.05
N ALA A 244 5.83 -14.85 -12.14
CA ALA A 244 6.28 -14.04 -11.02
C ALA A 244 7.27 -14.78 -10.12
N VAL A 245 7.00 -16.05 -9.78
CA VAL A 245 7.91 -16.88 -8.98
C VAL A 245 9.24 -17.11 -9.69
N ASN A 246 9.23 -17.38 -10.99
CA ASN A 246 10.45 -17.55 -11.77
C ASN A 246 11.31 -16.29 -11.76
N GLU A 247 10.70 -15.11 -11.88
CA GLU A 247 11.43 -13.84 -11.79
C GLU A 247 11.98 -13.61 -10.37
N CYS A 248 11.21 -13.93 -9.33
CA CYS A 248 11.71 -13.88 -7.95
C CYS A 248 12.96 -14.75 -7.75
N ILE A 249 12.95 -15.98 -8.26
CA ILE A 249 14.11 -16.90 -8.17
C ILE A 249 15.32 -16.31 -8.91
N LYS A 250 15.16 -15.79 -10.12
CA LYS A 250 16.25 -15.17 -10.89
C LYS A 250 16.88 -13.97 -10.18
N LYS A 251 16.06 -13.15 -9.52
CA LYS A 251 16.48 -11.89 -8.89
C LYS A 251 16.86 -12.05 -7.42
N GLY A 252 16.58 -13.19 -6.80
CA GLY A 252 16.70 -13.36 -5.36
C GLY A 252 15.66 -12.56 -4.57
N TRP A 253 14.52 -12.20 -5.19
CA TRP A 253 13.43 -11.45 -4.56
C TRP A 253 12.43 -12.40 -3.90
N MET A 254 11.59 -11.83 -3.05
CA MET A 254 10.51 -12.55 -2.40
C MET A 254 9.27 -12.61 -3.29
N TYR A 255 8.48 -13.65 -3.13
CA TYR A 255 7.16 -13.76 -3.72
C TYR A 255 6.09 -13.58 -2.63
N THR A 256 5.04 -12.88 -2.93
CA THR A 256 3.82 -12.83 -2.11
C THR A 256 2.59 -13.07 -2.97
N ASP A 257 1.64 -13.84 -2.46
CA ASP A 257 0.36 -14.04 -3.12
C ASP A 257 -0.69 -13.03 -2.58
N ARG A 258 -1.93 -13.17 -3.03
CA ARG A 258 -3.11 -12.48 -2.53
C ARG A 258 -4.05 -13.51 -1.89
N LEU A 259 -3.69 -13.98 -0.68
CA LEU A 259 -4.38 -15.08 0.01
C LEU A 259 -5.89 -14.80 0.19
N HIS A 260 -6.27 -13.56 0.46
CA HIS A 260 -7.67 -13.17 0.61
C HIS A 260 -8.47 -13.40 -0.68
N ILE A 261 -7.88 -13.17 -1.86
CA ILE A 261 -8.55 -13.48 -3.14
C ILE A 261 -8.71 -14.99 -3.32
N THR A 262 -7.68 -15.77 -3.02
CA THR A 262 -7.72 -17.23 -3.11
C THR A 262 -8.78 -17.84 -2.16
N ILE A 263 -8.95 -17.27 -0.96
CA ILE A 263 -9.84 -17.83 0.06
C ILE A 263 -11.29 -17.34 -0.11
N TRP A 264 -11.49 -16.05 -0.36
CA TRP A 264 -12.82 -15.42 -0.34
C TRP A 264 -13.24 -14.79 -1.67
N GLY A 265 -12.34 -14.72 -2.66
CA GLY A 265 -12.54 -13.94 -3.88
C GLY A 265 -12.43 -12.43 -3.60
N ASP A 266 -12.90 -11.63 -4.56
CA ASP A 266 -12.92 -10.16 -4.45
C ASP A 266 -14.08 -9.67 -3.56
N LYS A 267 -14.02 -10.04 -2.29
CA LYS A 267 -15.00 -9.61 -1.28
C LYS A 267 -14.43 -8.50 -0.42
N ARG A 268 -15.18 -7.41 -0.30
CA ARG A 268 -14.87 -6.31 0.60
C ARG A 268 -15.05 -6.75 2.06
N GLY A 269 -14.06 -6.44 2.93
CA GLY A 269 -14.12 -6.75 4.36
C GLY A 269 -13.57 -8.13 4.75
N TYR A 270 -12.75 -8.73 3.87
CA TYR A 270 -12.07 -10.02 4.11
C TYR A 270 -10.60 -9.96 3.79
#